data_a16c9b7fb877ae0e5ddca1b08132f71d
#
_entry.id   a16c9b7fb877ae0e5ddca1b08132f71d
#
_cell.length_a   1.000
_cell.length_b   1.000
_cell.length_c   1.000
_cell.angle_alpha   90.00
_cell.angle_beta   90.00
_cell.angle_gamma   90.00
#
_symmetry.space_group_name_H-M   'P 1'
#
loop_
_entity.id
_entity.type
_entity.pdbx_description
1 polymer ?
#
loop_
_entity_poly.entity_id
_entity_poly.type
_entity_poly.pdbx_seq_one_letter_code
_entity_poly.pdbx_strand_id
1 'polypeptide(L)'
;MFMETQSLTAQMFTSEIGLVFTAETVPEPVQLTLFNMVEGKVIAAGLRRPFSLIFTSPVQVLLLEAQYRLKSASGREYLLHLSPIVSPAGGLRHYQAQFN
;
A
#
# COMPACT_ATOMS: atom_id res chain seq x y z
N MET A 1 -9.06 -13.81 -6.11
CA MET A 1 -7.87 -14.49 -5.59
C MET A 1 -6.79 -13.49 -5.28
N PHE A 2 -6.13 -13.64 -4.16
CA PHE A 2 -5.05 -12.75 -3.75
C PHE A 2 -3.73 -13.22 -4.29
N MET A 3 -2.89 -12.27 -4.67
CA MET A 3 -1.50 -12.56 -4.98
C MET A 3 -0.70 -12.55 -3.69
N GLU A 4 0.21 -13.51 -3.55
CA GLU A 4 1.09 -13.54 -2.40
C GLU A 4 2.12 -12.42 -2.48
N THR A 5 2.56 -11.93 -1.31
CA THR A 5 3.47 -10.78 -1.22
C THR A 5 4.73 -11.00 -2.04
N GLN A 6 5.32 -12.22 -2.01
CA GLN A 6 6.54 -12.48 -2.75
C GLN A 6 6.36 -12.50 -4.27
N SER A 7 5.11 -12.59 -4.75
CA SER A 7 4.81 -12.55 -6.18
C SER A 7 4.56 -11.12 -6.67
N LEU A 8 4.48 -10.15 -5.78
CA LEU A 8 4.18 -8.77 -6.15
C LEU A 8 5.45 -8.05 -6.57
N THR A 9 5.34 -7.23 -7.60
CA THR A 9 6.46 -6.45 -8.13
C THR A 9 6.09 -4.98 -8.19
N ALA A 10 7.10 -4.11 -8.16
CA ALA A 10 6.87 -2.67 -8.27
C ALA A 10 6.11 -2.33 -9.55
N GLN A 11 6.44 -3.00 -10.63
CA GLN A 11 5.83 -2.73 -11.93
C GLN A 11 4.32 -2.95 -11.92
N MET A 12 3.83 -3.89 -11.13
CA MET A 12 2.40 -4.16 -11.03
C MET A 12 1.63 -2.97 -10.46
N PHE A 13 2.29 -2.15 -9.65
CA PHE A 13 1.64 -1.01 -9.00
C PHE A 13 1.80 0.30 -9.75
N THR A 14 2.60 0.34 -10.81
CA THR A 14 2.81 1.56 -11.57
C THR A 14 1.49 2.13 -12.10
N SER A 15 0.62 1.28 -12.62
CA SER A 15 -0.69 1.69 -13.13
C SER A 15 -1.73 1.91 -12.03
N GLU A 16 -1.39 1.55 -10.80
CA GLU A 16 -2.31 1.67 -9.66
C GLU A 16 -2.12 2.99 -8.89
N ILE A 17 -1.05 3.73 -9.19
CA ILE A 17 -0.77 4.99 -8.50
C ILE A 17 -1.89 5.99 -8.81
N GLY A 18 -2.43 6.60 -7.75
CA GLY A 18 -3.53 7.54 -7.87
C GLY A 18 -4.90 6.90 -7.73
N LEU A 19 -4.99 5.56 -7.77
CA LEU A 19 -6.26 4.88 -7.67
C LEU A 19 -6.66 4.66 -6.21
N VAL A 20 -7.97 4.52 -6.00
CA VAL A 20 -8.54 4.24 -4.68
C VAL A 20 -8.52 2.74 -4.43
N PHE A 21 -8.09 2.37 -3.23
CA PHE A 21 -8.13 1.00 -2.73
C PHE A 21 -9.11 0.96 -1.56
N THR A 22 -9.96 -0.05 -1.53
CA THR A 22 -10.89 -0.26 -0.43
C THR A 22 -10.34 -1.34 0.47
N ALA A 23 -10.09 -0.99 1.74
CA ALA A 23 -9.65 -1.94 2.75
C ALA A 23 -10.87 -2.54 3.43
N GLU A 24 -10.90 -3.88 3.54
CA GLU A 24 -11.95 -4.56 4.28
C GLU A 24 -11.69 -4.39 5.77
N THR A 25 -12.47 -3.54 6.41
CA THR A 25 -12.37 -3.28 7.84
C THR A 25 -13.77 -3.29 8.46
N VAL A 26 -13.84 -3.39 9.77
CA VAL A 26 -15.09 -3.33 10.51
C VAL A 26 -15.06 -2.08 11.38
N PRO A 27 -16.19 -1.41 11.60
CA PRO A 27 -17.55 -1.76 11.16
C PRO A 27 -17.82 -1.48 9.68
N GLU A 28 -16.98 -0.72 9.01
CA GLU A 28 -17.19 -0.43 7.60
C GLU A 28 -15.86 -0.32 6.85
N PRO A 29 -15.88 -0.52 5.52
CA PRO A 29 -14.66 -0.44 4.73
C PRO A 29 -14.05 0.96 4.77
N VAL A 30 -12.73 1.02 4.59
CA VAL A 30 -11.98 2.27 4.55
C VAL A 30 -11.35 2.44 3.18
N GLN A 31 -11.47 3.65 2.63
CA GLN A 31 -10.86 3.97 1.34
C GLN A 31 -9.50 4.61 1.53
N LEU A 32 -8.54 4.10 0.79
CA LEU A 32 -7.17 4.60 0.75
C LEU A 32 -6.84 4.97 -0.69
N THR A 33 -5.92 5.90 -0.87
CA THR A 33 -5.38 6.20 -2.20
C THR A 33 -3.93 5.76 -2.25
N LEU A 34 -3.53 5.06 -3.31
CA LEU A 34 -2.12 4.79 -3.52
C LEU A 34 -1.46 6.07 -4.00
N PHE A 35 -0.73 6.72 -3.10
CA PHE A 35 -0.18 8.04 -3.35
C PHE A 35 1.13 7.99 -4.11
N ASN A 36 1.99 7.03 -3.75
CA ASN A 36 3.33 7.00 -4.33
C ASN A 36 3.93 5.60 -4.17
N MET A 37 4.95 5.35 -4.98
CA MET A 37 5.75 4.14 -4.90
C MET A 37 7.22 4.57 -4.89
N VAL A 38 7.99 4.05 -3.94
CA VAL A 38 9.41 4.38 -3.80
C VAL A 38 10.21 3.10 -3.97
N GLU A 39 11.11 3.08 -4.95
CA GLU A 39 12.00 1.95 -5.15
C GLU A 39 13.32 2.18 -4.44
N GLY A 40 13.82 1.14 -3.78
CA GLY A 40 15.11 1.16 -3.14
C GLY A 40 16.21 0.72 -4.09
N LYS A 41 17.42 0.55 -3.53
CA LYS A 41 18.58 0.08 -4.30
C LYS A 41 18.71 -1.42 -4.21
N VAL A 42 19.19 -2.03 -5.28
CA VAL A 42 19.60 -3.44 -5.25
C VAL A 42 20.89 -3.51 -4.46
N ILE A 43 20.88 -4.28 -3.36
CA ILE A 43 22.03 -4.39 -2.46
C ILE A 43 22.93 -5.59 -2.75
N ALA A 44 22.42 -6.54 -3.55
CA ALA A 44 23.20 -7.71 -3.93
C ALA A 44 22.71 -8.25 -5.27
N ALA A 45 23.62 -8.82 -6.05
CA ALA A 45 23.27 -9.42 -7.32
C ALA A 45 22.28 -10.57 -7.10
N GLY A 46 21.30 -10.70 -7.98
CA GLY A 46 20.30 -11.75 -7.91
C GLY A 46 19.11 -11.44 -7.01
N LEU A 47 19.17 -10.36 -6.24
CA LEU A 47 18.03 -9.93 -5.43
C LEU A 47 17.21 -8.91 -6.21
N ARG A 48 15.89 -8.98 -6.02
CA ARG A 48 15.04 -7.97 -6.62
C ARG A 48 15.21 -6.65 -5.87
N ARG A 49 14.93 -5.55 -6.57
CA ARG A 49 14.95 -4.22 -5.96
C ARG A 49 13.81 -4.12 -4.95
N PRO A 50 14.09 -3.73 -3.70
CA PRO A 50 13.02 -3.47 -2.75
C PRO A 50 12.20 -2.25 -3.16
N PHE A 51 10.94 -2.22 -2.75
CA PHE A 51 10.10 -1.06 -3.00
C PHE A 51 9.09 -0.90 -1.88
N SER A 52 8.54 0.30 -1.77
CA SER A 52 7.51 0.63 -0.80
C SER A 52 6.35 1.31 -1.49
N LEU A 53 5.15 0.99 -1.03
CA LEU A 53 3.92 1.68 -1.46
C LEU A 53 3.49 2.62 -0.34
N ILE A 54 3.14 3.84 -0.71
CA ILE A 54 2.64 4.83 0.24
C ILE A 54 1.18 5.08 -0.05
N PHE A 55 0.33 4.75 0.93
CA PHE A 55 -1.12 4.99 0.85
C PHE A 55 -1.49 6.17 1.74
N THR A 56 -2.59 6.83 1.40
CA THR A 56 -3.13 7.91 2.21
C THR A 56 -4.58 7.65 2.56
N SER A 57 -5.01 8.16 3.70
CA SER A 57 -6.41 8.16 4.11
C SER A 57 -6.78 9.50 4.67
N PRO A 58 -8.11 9.82 4.74
CA PRO A 58 -8.55 11.01 5.47
C PRO A 58 -8.06 10.97 6.92
N VAL A 59 -7.84 12.14 7.49
CA VAL A 59 -7.30 12.26 8.85
C VAL A 59 -8.25 11.66 9.91
N GLN A 60 -9.54 11.58 9.61
CA GLN A 60 -10.55 11.02 10.51
C GLN A 60 -10.42 9.49 10.63
N VAL A 61 -9.74 8.86 9.69
CA VAL A 61 -9.57 7.41 9.67
C VAL A 61 -8.18 7.08 10.17
N LEU A 62 -8.07 6.09 11.05
CA LEU A 62 -6.78 5.58 11.48
C LEU A 62 -6.80 4.06 11.35
N LEU A 63 -5.94 3.54 10.49
CA LEU A 63 -5.70 2.12 10.41
C LEU A 63 -4.48 1.78 11.27
N LEU A 64 -4.64 0.80 12.14
CA LEU A 64 -3.51 0.29 12.92
C LEU A 64 -2.66 -0.60 12.05
N GLU A 65 -1.41 -0.80 12.45
CA GLU A 65 -0.51 -1.69 11.73
C GLU A 65 -1.08 -3.11 11.71
N ALA A 66 -1.31 -3.64 10.52
CA ALA A 66 -1.84 -4.98 10.33
C ALA A 66 -1.82 -5.35 8.86
N GLN A 67 -2.16 -6.60 8.56
CA GLN A 67 -2.44 -7.02 7.20
C GLN A 67 -3.88 -6.65 6.85
N TYR A 68 -4.05 -6.11 5.66
CA TYR A 68 -5.37 -5.73 5.16
C TYR A 68 -5.61 -6.31 3.79
N ARG A 69 -6.85 -6.71 3.57
CA ARG A 69 -7.32 -7.13 2.26
C ARG A 69 -7.77 -5.87 1.53
N LEU A 70 -7.12 -5.56 0.42
CA LEU A 70 -7.34 -4.34 -0.33
C LEU A 70 -7.85 -4.66 -1.73
N LYS A 71 -8.86 -3.93 -2.16
CA LYS A 71 -9.36 -4.03 -3.53
C LYS A 71 -9.16 -2.70 -4.23
N SER A 72 -8.38 -2.71 -5.31
CA SER A 72 -8.14 -1.52 -6.11
C SER A 72 -9.34 -1.19 -6.99
N ALA A 73 -9.48 0.08 -7.36
CA ALA A 73 -10.45 0.50 -8.35
C ALA A 73 -10.25 -0.20 -9.69
N SER A 74 -9.05 -0.73 -9.96
CA SER A 74 -8.78 -1.54 -11.15
C SER A 74 -9.42 -2.92 -11.10
N GLY A 75 -9.93 -3.33 -9.94
CA GLY A 75 -10.51 -4.65 -9.72
C GLY A 75 -9.55 -5.67 -9.15
N ARG A 76 -8.26 -5.37 -9.09
CA ARG A 76 -7.25 -6.26 -8.51
C ARG A 76 -7.37 -6.27 -6.99
N GLU A 77 -7.09 -7.42 -6.40
CA GLU A 77 -7.16 -7.60 -4.95
C GLU A 77 -5.80 -8.00 -4.42
N TYR A 78 -5.46 -7.43 -3.28
CA TYR A 78 -4.15 -7.63 -2.65
C TYR A 78 -4.32 -7.88 -1.17
N LEU A 79 -3.37 -8.60 -0.58
CA LEU A 79 -3.24 -8.73 0.87
C LEU A 79 -1.92 -8.06 1.25
N LEU A 80 -1.99 -6.89 1.88
CA LEU A 80 -0.82 -6.08 2.17
C LEU A 80 -0.73 -5.76 3.65
N HIS A 81 0.50 -5.76 4.16
CA HIS A 81 0.78 -5.28 5.51
C HIS A 81 0.99 -3.78 5.45
N LEU A 82 0.15 -3.03 6.16
CA LEU A 82 0.24 -1.57 6.21
C LEU A 82 0.71 -1.11 7.58
N SER A 83 1.65 -0.17 7.60
CA SER A 83 2.15 0.46 8.82
C SER A 83 1.93 1.94 8.74
N PRO A 84 1.31 2.58 9.76
CA PRO A 84 1.24 4.04 9.80
C PRO A 84 2.66 4.63 9.84
N ILE A 85 2.87 5.69 9.08
CA ILE A 85 4.14 6.42 9.09
C ILE A 85 3.85 7.89 9.36
N VAL A 86 4.91 8.66 9.62
CA VAL A 86 4.78 10.09 9.89
C VAL A 86 4.14 10.77 8.68
N SER A 87 3.09 11.53 8.94
CA SER A 87 2.36 12.27 7.91
C SER A 87 2.76 13.74 7.93
N PRO A 88 2.78 14.40 6.77
CA PRO A 88 3.00 15.83 6.76
C PRO A 88 1.91 16.58 7.56
N ALA A 89 2.28 17.69 8.18
CA ALA A 89 1.37 18.47 8.97
C ALA A 89 0.21 19.00 8.08
N GLY A 90 -1.01 18.91 8.62
CA GLY A 90 -2.21 19.39 7.92
C GLY A 90 -2.64 18.51 6.76
N GLY A 91 -2.00 17.38 6.57
CA GLY A 91 -2.28 16.51 5.45
C GLY A 91 -3.07 15.28 5.83
N LEU A 92 -3.12 14.37 4.86
CA LEU A 92 -3.74 13.06 5.03
C LEU A 92 -2.84 12.16 5.88
N ARG A 93 -3.41 11.09 6.43
CA ARG A 93 -2.60 10.08 7.11
C ARG A 93 -1.90 9.23 6.07
N HIS A 94 -0.65 8.86 6.36
CA HIS A 94 0.17 8.06 5.46
C HIS A 94 0.43 6.67 6.04
N TYR A 95 0.46 5.68 5.16
CA TYR A 95 0.74 4.29 5.51
C TYR A 95 1.73 3.72 4.51
N GLN A 96 2.53 2.78 4.96
CA GLN A 96 3.54 2.16 4.12
C GLN A 96 3.34 0.65 4.05
N ALA A 97 3.43 0.10 2.85
CA ALA A 97 3.59 -1.32 2.62
C ALA A 97 4.98 -1.54 2.03
N GLN A 98 5.82 -2.31 2.71
CA GLN A 98 7.21 -2.49 2.34
C GLN A 98 7.44 -3.88 1.77
N PHE A 99 8.19 -3.93 0.66
CA PHE A 99 8.53 -5.17 -0.04
C PHE A 99 10.04 -5.26 -0.21
N ASN A 100 10.60 -6.37 0.18
CA ASN A 100 12.06 -6.60 0.07
C ASN A 100 12.43 -7.45 -1.13
#